data_b7606c037f1893150ed231a515866bbd
#
_entry.id   b7606c037f1893150ed231a515866bbd
#
_cell.length_a   1.000
_cell.length_b   1.000
_cell.length_c   1.000
_cell.angle_alpha   90.00
_cell.angle_beta   90.00
_cell.angle_gamma   90.00
#
_symmetry.space_group_name_H-M   'P 1'
#
loop_
_entity.id
_entity.type
_entity.pdbx_description
1 polymer ?
#
loop_
_entity_poly.entity_id
_entity_poly.type
_entity_poly.pdbx_seq_one_letter_code
_entity_poly.pdbx_strand_id
1 'polypeptide(L)'
;MLLLLNGKSVVVTAEMQVACRYTGGYDKDSETIQLFWVTFDLLTQEQRRAVLKFATGASRVPLDGFDPTFTLTRSEFDRHALPTSHTCFNQLVLPPYTDPMVLKEKLLM
;
A
#
# COMPACT_ATOMS: atom_id res chain seq x y z
N MET A 1 -22.37 -3.45 16.04
CA MET A 1 -21.74 -3.03 16.10
C MET A 1 -21.00 -2.50 16.26
N LEU A 2 -20.41 -2.54 16.59
CA LEU A 2 -19.76 -2.03 16.86
C LEU A 2 -18.84 -1.68 16.80
N LEU A 3 -18.56 -1.46 16.67
CA LEU A 3 -17.75 -1.14 16.68
C LEU A 3 -16.89 -0.69 16.59
N LEU A 4 -16.16 -0.41 16.69
CA LEU A 4 -15.54 0.10 16.71
C LEU A 4 -14.79 0.69 16.70
N LEU A 5 -14.21 0.76 16.85
CA LEU A 5 -13.71 1.70 17.33
C LEU A 5 -12.28 2.10 17.79
N ASN A 6 -11.34 1.26 18.09
CA ASN A 6 -9.96 1.56 18.47
C ASN A 6 -9.08 1.36 17.26
N GLY A 7 -9.05 2.36 16.41
CA GLY A 7 -8.47 2.23 15.11
C GLY A 7 -9.46 1.55 14.18
N LYS A 8 -9.20 1.58 12.91
CA LYS A 8 -10.10 1.00 11.93
C LYS A 8 -9.74 -0.43 11.68
N SER A 9 -10.67 -1.34 11.94
CA SER A 9 -10.51 -2.74 11.58
C SER A 9 -10.75 -2.97 10.09
N VAL A 10 -11.33 -1.97 9.40
CA VAL A 10 -11.59 -2.02 7.97
C VAL A 10 -10.63 -1.07 7.26
N VAL A 11 -9.91 -1.60 6.26
CA VAL A 11 -9.00 -0.79 5.45
C VAL A 11 -9.76 -0.28 4.24
N VAL A 12 -9.93 1.02 4.15
CA VAL A 12 -10.66 1.67 3.06
C VAL A 12 -9.66 2.26 2.07
N THR A 13 -9.72 1.79 0.83
CA THR A 13 -8.77 2.19 -0.22
C THR A 13 -8.75 3.71 -0.41
N ALA A 14 -9.92 4.35 -0.48
CA ALA A 14 -10.02 5.78 -0.71
C ALA A 14 -9.32 6.59 0.38
N GLU A 15 -9.46 6.17 1.64
CA GLU A 15 -8.81 6.85 2.76
C GLU A 15 -7.30 6.73 2.69
N MET A 16 -6.80 5.54 2.35
CA MET A 16 -5.37 5.31 2.18
C MET A 16 -4.83 6.14 1.03
N GLN A 17 -5.55 6.15 -0.08
CA GLN A 17 -5.12 6.85 -1.29
C GLN A 17 -5.00 8.36 -1.07
N VAL A 18 -5.96 8.94 -0.38
CA VAL A 18 -5.97 10.38 -0.10
C VAL A 18 -4.78 10.80 0.76
N ALA A 19 -4.42 9.95 1.72
CA ALA A 19 -3.34 10.27 2.66
C ALA A 19 -1.96 9.83 2.18
N CYS A 20 -1.88 9.11 1.06
CA CYS A 20 -0.61 8.52 0.62
C CYS A 20 0.33 9.55 0.00
N ARG A 21 1.62 9.41 0.28
CA ARG A 21 2.68 10.18 -0.37
C ARG A 21 3.36 9.32 -1.43
N TYR A 22 3.90 9.98 -2.43
CA TYR A 22 4.61 9.31 -3.52
C TYR A 22 5.99 9.89 -3.66
N THR A 23 7.00 9.02 -3.76
CA THR A 23 8.40 9.43 -3.88
C THR A 23 9.13 8.56 -4.88
N GLY A 24 10.39 8.86 -5.14
CA GLY A 24 11.23 8.06 -6.01
C GLY A 24 10.86 8.14 -7.49
N GLY A 25 10.10 9.17 -7.87
CA GLY A 25 9.66 9.33 -9.25
C GLY A 25 8.20 8.94 -9.47
N TYR A 26 7.52 8.41 -8.45
CA TYR A 26 6.08 8.15 -8.55
C TYR A 26 5.28 9.39 -8.19
N ASP A 27 4.09 9.47 -8.77
CA ASP A 27 3.06 10.44 -8.37
C ASP A 27 1.69 9.77 -8.54
N LYS A 28 0.63 10.51 -8.22
CA LYS A 28 -0.73 9.94 -8.26
C LYS A 28 -1.15 9.48 -9.66
N ASP A 29 -0.52 10.00 -10.70
CA ASP A 29 -0.87 9.68 -12.09
C ASP A 29 0.04 8.61 -12.70
N SER A 30 1.03 8.13 -11.96
CA SER A 30 1.92 7.06 -12.45
C SER A 30 1.13 5.79 -12.72
N GLU A 31 1.44 5.12 -13.81
CA GLU A 31 0.74 3.89 -14.21
C GLU A 31 0.77 2.84 -13.09
N THR A 32 1.94 2.59 -12.52
CA THR A 32 2.06 1.60 -11.44
C THR A 32 1.24 2.00 -10.22
N ILE A 33 1.19 3.29 -9.90
CA ILE A 33 0.42 3.79 -8.76
C ILE A 33 -1.08 3.56 -8.99
N GLN A 34 -1.57 3.85 -10.19
CA GLN A 34 -2.98 3.62 -10.50
C GLN A 34 -3.31 2.13 -10.45
N LEU A 35 -2.43 1.29 -10.99
CA LEU A 35 -2.60 -0.16 -10.92
C LEU A 35 -2.59 -0.64 -9.47
N PHE A 36 -1.72 -0.09 -8.64
CA PHE A 36 -1.65 -0.44 -7.23
C PHE A 36 -2.99 -0.19 -6.53
N TRP A 37 -3.57 0.99 -6.71
CA TRP A 37 -4.80 1.32 -6.01
C TRP A 37 -5.99 0.54 -6.52
N VAL A 38 -6.07 0.29 -7.83
CA VAL A 38 -7.12 -0.57 -8.40
C VAL A 38 -7.00 -1.98 -7.84
N THR A 39 -5.79 -2.51 -7.81
CA THR A 39 -5.54 -3.86 -7.28
C THR A 39 -5.85 -3.92 -5.79
N PHE A 40 -5.40 -2.92 -5.03
CA PHE A 40 -5.64 -2.86 -3.60
C PHE A 40 -7.14 -2.84 -3.27
N ASP A 41 -7.91 -2.12 -4.07
CA ASP A 41 -9.36 -2.06 -3.89
C ASP A 41 -10.04 -3.40 -4.17
N LEU A 42 -9.44 -4.23 -5.00
CA LEU A 42 -9.96 -5.55 -5.31
C LEU A 42 -9.54 -6.62 -4.29
N LEU A 43 -8.60 -6.30 -3.42
CA LEU A 43 -8.16 -7.25 -2.39
C LEU A 43 -9.22 -7.38 -1.30
N THR A 44 -9.22 -8.56 -0.65
CA THR A 44 -10.05 -8.75 0.54
C THR A 44 -9.51 -7.91 1.69
N GLN A 45 -10.30 -7.72 2.74
CA GLN A 45 -9.83 -6.98 3.91
C GLN A 45 -8.62 -7.66 4.55
N GLU A 46 -8.62 -8.98 4.58
CA GLU A 46 -7.48 -9.72 5.11
C GLU A 46 -6.22 -9.46 4.30
N GLN A 47 -6.34 -9.45 2.97
CA GLN A 47 -5.22 -9.17 2.09
C GLN A 47 -4.73 -7.72 2.22
N ARG A 48 -5.66 -6.77 2.33
CA ARG A 48 -5.28 -5.37 2.53
C ARG A 48 -4.51 -5.19 3.84
N ARG A 49 -4.96 -5.85 4.90
CA ARG A 49 -4.27 -5.78 6.18
C ARG A 49 -2.87 -6.40 6.09
N ALA A 50 -2.73 -7.48 5.32
CA ALA A 50 -1.41 -8.08 5.12
C ALA A 50 -0.46 -7.13 4.40
N VAL A 51 -0.93 -6.41 3.38
CA VAL A 51 -0.13 -5.41 2.68
C VAL A 51 0.29 -4.28 3.63
N LEU A 52 -0.64 -3.78 4.43
CA LEU A 52 -0.34 -2.75 5.42
C LEU A 52 0.70 -3.21 6.42
N LYS A 53 0.55 -4.44 6.92
CA LYS A 53 1.50 -4.97 7.88
C LYS A 53 2.90 -5.09 7.28
N PHE A 54 2.97 -5.50 6.02
CA PHE A 54 4.24 -5.57 5.32
C PHE A 54 4.89 -4.20 5.19
N ALA A 55 4.10 -3.17 4.89
CA ALA A 55 4.62 -1.83 4.64
C ALA A 55 4.87 -1.01 5.90
N THR A 56 4.08 -1.24 6.95
CA THR A 56 4.09 -0.37 8.12
C THR A 56 4.34 -1.11 9.44
N GLY A 57 4.25 -2.43 9.42
CA GLY A 57 4.33 -3.22 10.65
C GLY A 57 3.02 -3.27 11.42
N ALA A 58 1.99 -2.56 10.98
CA ALA A 58 0.69 -2.52 11.64
C ALA A 58 -0.40 -2.96 10.68
N SER A 59 -1.32 -3.81 11.16
CA SER A 59 -2.40 -4.33 10.31
C SER A 59 -3.65 -3.47 10.37
N ARG A 60 -3.60 -2.32 11.01
CA ARG A 60 -4.72 -1.38 11.13
C ARG A 60 -4.26 0.04 10.81
N VAL A 61 -5.18 0.83 10.28
CA VAL A 61 -4.92 2.25 10.07
C VAL A 61 -5.17 2.97 11.40
N PRO A 62 -4.19 3.68 11.94
CA PRO A 62 -4.41 4.44 13.18
C PRO A 62 -5.49 5.51 12.99
N LEU A 63 -6.16 5.87 14.06
CA LEU A 63 -7.24 6.87 14.00
C LEU A 63 -6.77 8.21 13.42
N ASP A 64 -5.55 8.59 13.74
CA ASP A 64 -4.98 9.87 13.27
C ASP A 64 -4.11 9.69 12.02
N GLY A 65 -4.20 8.54 11.36
CA GLY A 65 -3.37 8.23 10.21
C GLY A 65 -1.98 7.75 10.60
N PHE A 66 -1.18 7.42 9.61
CA PHE A 66 0.19 6.96 9.85
C PHE A 66 1.13 8.13 10.03
N ASP A 67 2.09 7.97 10.93
CA ASP A 67 3.17 8.95 11.16
C ASP A 67 4.47 8.15 11.33
N PRO A 68 5.41 8.23 10.38
CA PRO A 68 5.32 9.00 9.11
C PRO A 68 4.19 8.55 8.19
N THR A 69 3.77 9.43 7.29
CA THR A 69 2.68 9.16 6.36
C THR A 69 3.01 7.95 5.48
N PHE A 70 2.00 7.11 5.25
CA PHE A 70 2.14 5.96 4.34
C PHE A 70 2.64 6.46 2.98
N THR A 71 3.71 5.83 2.49
CA THR A 71 4.39 6.29 1.28
C THR A 71 4.59 5.14 0.30
N LEU A 72 4.33 5.39 -0.97
CA LEU A 72 4.69 4.49 -2.05
C LEU A 72 5.89 5.09 -2.79
N THR A 73 6.97 4.32 -2.88
CA THR A 73 8.17 4.80 -3.54
C THR A 73 8.58 3.83 -4.65
N ARG A 74 9.20 4.37 -5.69
CA ARG A 74 9.64 3.57 -6.81
C ARG A 74 10.93 2.84 -6.48
N SER A 75 10.97 1.54 -6.83
CA SER A 75 12.18 0.74 -6.77
C SER A 75 13.02 1.01 -8.01
N GLU A 76 14.34 1.01 -7.84
CA GLU A 76 15.26 1.07 -8.98
C GLU A 76 15.47 -0.31 -9.60
N PHE A 77 14.88 -1.34 -8.98
CA PHE A 77 15.03 -2.71 -9.47
C PHE A 77 14.12 -2.99 -10.65
N ASP A 78 14.37 -4.16 -11.26
CA ASP A 78 13.57 -4.67 -12.35
C ASP A 78 12.08 -4.74 -11.97
N ARG A 79 11.22 -4.47 -12.95
CA ARG A 79 9.77 -4.58 -12.78
C ARG A 79 9.29 -5.99 -12.44
N HIS A 80 10.18 -6.97 -12.45
CA HIS A 80 9.86 -8.33 -12.03
C HIS A 80 10.32 -8.63 -10.60
N ALA A 81 10.95 -7.67 -9.94
CA ALA A 81 11.38 -7.84 -8.56
C ALA A 81 10.19 -7.84 -7.61
N LEU A 82 10.38 -8.39 -6.42
CA LEU A 82 9.36 -8.34 -5.38
C LEU A 82 9.34 -6.97 -4.72
N PRO A 83 8.17 -6.53 -4.23
CA PRO A 83 8.11 -5.31 -3.43
C PRO A 83 8.90 -5.49 -2.13
N THR A 84 9.42 -4.41 -1.61
CA THR A 84 10.08 -4.38 -0.31
C THR A 84 9.45 -3.29 0.52
N SER A 85 9.85 -3.18 1.78
CA SER A 85 9.28 -2.18 2.67
C SER A 85 10.31 -1.62 3.62
N HIS A 86 10.03 -0.40 4.10
CA HIS A 86 10.77 0.22 5.19
C HIS A 86 9.76 0.60 6.26
N THR A 87 9.50 -0.34 7.17
CA THR A 87 8.42 -0.17 8.16
C THR A 87 8.66 1.00 9.10
N CYS A 88 9.92 1.38 9.34
CA CYS A 88 10.23 2.55 10.15
C CYS A 88 9.69 3.85 9.55
N PHE A 89 9.46 3.86 8.24
CA PHE A 89 8.99 5.04 7.52
C PHE A 89 7.59 4.83 6.94
N ASN A 90 6.93 3.70 7.26
CA ASN A 90 5.64 3.33 6.70
C ASN A 90 5.67 3.38 5.18
N GLN A 91 6.73 2.82 4.60
CA GLN A 91 7.03 2.95 3.18
C GLN A 91 6.97 1.60 2.50
N LEU A 92 6.25 1.53 1.39
CA LEU A 92 6.21 0.37 0.51
C LEU A 92 6.98 0.71 -0.76
N VAL A 93 7.97 -0.10 -1.07
CA VAL A 93 8.79 0.08 -2.26
C VAL A 93 8.22 -0.81 -3.36
N LEU A 94 7.72 -0.17 -4.42
CA LEU A 94 7.09 -0.87 -5.54
C LEU A 94 7.98 -0.81 -6.78
N PRO A 95 8.36 -1.96 -7.35
CA PRO A 95 8.94 -1.97 -8.69
C PRO A 95 7.92 -1.43 -9.71
N PRO A 96 8.39 -0.94 -10.85
CA PRO A 96 7.49 -0.29 -11.82
C PRO A 96 6.69 -1.32 -12.64
N TYR A 97 5.79 -2.03 -11.98
CA TYR A 97 4.93 -3.01 -12.65
C TYR A 97 3.99 -2.32 -13.64
N THR A 98 3.74 -2.98 -14.77
CA THR A 98 2.82 -2.49 -15.78
C THR A 98 1.64 -3.43 -16.01
N ASP A 99 1.66 -4.60 -15.37
CA ASP A 99 0.62 -5.63 -15.50
C ASP A 99 -0.08 -5.78 -14.14
N PRO A 100 -1.40 -5.56 -14.06
CA PRO A 100 -2.10 -5.69 -12.79
C PRO A 100 -2.04 -7.09 -12.20
N MET A 101 -1.99 -8.13 -13.03
CA MET A 101 -1.89 -9.50 -12.52
C MET A 101 -0.53 -9.75 -11.88
N VAL A 102 0.54 -9.23 -12.50
CA VAL A 102 1.90 -9.34 -11.95
C VAL A 102 1.97 -8.57 -10.63
N LEU A 103 1.42 -7.37 -10.60
CA LEU A 103 1.42 -6.54 -9.40
C LEU A 103 0.72 -7.26 -8.25
N LYS A 104 -0.47 -7.80 -8.50
CA LYS A 104 -1.22 -8.53 -7.47
C LYS A 104 -0.45 -9.75 -6.99
N GLU A 105 0.11 -10.52 -7.91
CA GLU A 105 0.88 -11.72 -7.58
C GLU A 105 2.07 -11.37 -6.69
N LYS A 106 2.84 -10.35 -7.08
CA LYS A 106 4.03 -9.96 -6.31
C LYS A 106 3.67 -9.38 -4.95
N LEU A 107 2.58 -8.63 -4.86
CA LEU A 107 2.13 -8.06 -3.58
C LEU A 107 1.75 -9.13 -2.58
N LEU A 108 1.19 -10.24 -3.04
CA LEU A 108 0.67 -11.28 -2.17
C LEU A 108 1.66 -12.42 -1.91
N MET A 109 2.86 -12.31 -2.45
CA MET A 109 3.89 -13.32 -2.19
C MET A 109 4.55 -13.13 -0.79
#